data_65d9779ad5bfa3e5e115e472e4f91669
#
_entry.id   65d9779ad5bfa3e5e115e472e4f91669
#
_cell.length_a   1.000
_cell.length_b   1.000
_cell.length_c   1.000
_cell.angle_alpha   90.00
_cell.angle_beta   90.00
_cell.angle_gamma   90.00
#
_symmetry.space_group_name_H-M   'P 1'
#
loop_
_entity.id
_entity.type
_entity.pdbx_description
1 polymer ?
#
loop_
_entity_poly.entity_id
_entity_poly.type
_entity_poly.pdbx_seq_one_letter_code
_entity_poly.pdbx_strand_id
1 'polypeptide(L)'
;RLYKLFWDDFSGWYLELVKPAYQCPIDAETLARTKEFFDELLRLLHPFMPFVTEELWQHLAPRREDETIMLAQQPAAGEAADEQLLARFELVQEVITAVRNIRKQRNIPQKEALRLEVMADENYPAEYAPVLVKMLNLSEVKCVTEKDDTAAAFIVKTTRYFVPMEGRIDVEAERAKLQHDLE
;
A
#
# COMPACT_ATOMS: atom_id res chain seq x y z
N ARG A 1 2.81 -10.15 16.52
CA ARG A 1 1.67 -9.96 15.58
C ARG A 1 1.07 -8.57 15.71
N LEU A 2 0.70 -8.10 16.91
CA LEU A 2 0.05 -6.81 17.16
C LEU A 2 0.89 -5.62 16.66
N TYR A 3 2.22 -5.62 16.88
CA TYR A 3 3.13 -4.61 16.36
C TYR A 3 3.08 -4.54 14.82
N LYS A 4 3.08 -5.71 14.15
CA LYS A 4 2.98 -5.77 12.70
C LYS A 4 1.64 -5.22 12.20
N LEU A 5 0.53 -5.61 12.84
CA LEU A 5 -0.80 -5.11 12.53
C LEU A 5 -0.85 -3.57 12.61
N PHE A 6 -0.28 -2.99 13.66
CA PHE A 6 -0.27 -1.54 13.83
C PHE A 6 0.67 -0.84 12.85
N TRP A 7 1.91 -1.32 12.71
CA TRP A 7 2.95 -0.62 11.96
C TRP A 7 2.88 -0.89 10.46
N ASP A 8 2.80 -2.17 10.08
CA ASP A 8 2.80 -2.53 8.67
C ASP A 8 1.41 -2.38 8.06
N ASP A 9 0.39 -3.02 8.66
CA ASP A 9 -0.92 -3.11 8.03
C ASP A 9 -1.71 -1.80 8.19
N PHE A 10 -1.85 -1.28 9.41
CA PHE A 10 -2.61 -0.06 9.65
C PHE A 10 -1.85 1.19 9.17
N SER A 11 -0.64 1.44 9.68
CA SER A 11 0.10 2.67 9.34
C SER A 11 0.70 2.62 7.93
N GLY A 12 1.29 1.48 7.55
CA GLY A 12 1.99 1.34 6.27
C GLY A 12 1.05 1.22 5.06
N TRP A 13 -0.10 0.60 5.24
CA TRP A 13 -1.03 0.35 4.14
C TRP A 13 -2.36 1.09 4.30
N TYR A 14 -3.12 0.81 5.38
CA TYR A 14 -4.47 1.32 5.50
C TYR A 14 -4.53 2.86 5.46
N LEU A 15 -3.72 3.55 6.26
CA LEU A 15 -3.73 5.01 6.28
C LEU A 15 -3.33 5.63 4.93
N GLU A 16 -2.40 5.03 4.20
CA GLU A 16 -2.03 5.53 2.87
C GLU A 16 -3.14 5.26 1.83
N LEU A 17 -3.87 4.15 1.95
CA LEU A 17 -5.01 3.85 1.07
C LEU A 17 -6.16 4.82 1.26
N VAL A 18 -6.52 5.16 2.51
CA VAL A 18 -7.65 6.04 2.82
C VAL A 18 -7.30 7.53 2.77
N LYS A 19 -6.02 7.87 2.69
CA LYS A 19 -5.54 9.24 2.63
C LYS A 19 -6.18 10.00 1.45
N PRO A 20 -6.83 11.16 1.69
CA PRO A 20 -7.44 11.93 0.62
C PRO A 20 -6.38 12.54 -0.32
N ALA A 21 -6.82 13.05 -1.47
CA ALA A 21 -5.96 13.83 -2.34
C ALA A 21 -5.42 15.08 -1.59
N TYR A 22 -4.28 15.58 -2.04
CA TYR A 22 -3.66 16.75 -1.42
C TYR A 22 -4.63 17.93 -1.33
N GLN A 23 -4.72 18.54 -0.15
CA GLN A 23 -5.65 19.64 0.20
C GLN A 23 -7.15 19.29 0.10
N CYS A 24 -7.52 18.01 -0.04
CA CYS A 24 -8.90 17.58 0.04
C CYS A 24 -9.21 17.07 1.45
N PRO A 25 -10.40 17.35 2.00
CA PRO A 25 -10.82 16.76 3.26
C PRO A 25 -11.08 15.25 3.09
N ILE A 26 -10.88 14.51 4.18
CA ILE A 26 -11.35 13.13 4.26
C ILE A 26 -12.87 13.13 4.41
N ASP A 27 -13.55 12.19 3.78
CA ASP A 27 -14.99 12.03 3.97
C ASP A 27 -15.33 11.49 5.37
N ALA A 28 -16.54 11.79 5.84
CA ALA A 28 -16.96 11.51 7.20
C ALA A 28 -17.03 10.00 7.52
N GLU A 29 -17.40 9.18 6.56
CA GLU A 29 -17.50 7.73 6.74
C GLU A 29 -16.11 7.10 6.88
N THR A 30 -15.20 7.42 5.97
CA THR A 30 -13.81 6.95 6.02
C THR A 30 -13.12 7.41 7.31
N LEU A 31 -13.36 8.65 7.74
CA LEU A 31 -12.82 9.15 9.00
C LEU A 31 -13.37 8.37 10.21
N ALA A 32 -14.68 8.12 10.24
CA ALA A 32 -15.32 7.37 11.32
C ALA A 32 -14.77 5.94 11.41
N ARG A 33 -14.67 5.24 10.29
CA ARG A 33 -14.07 3.89 10.21
C ARG A 33 -12.60 3.87 10.64
N THR A 34 -11.84 4.86 10.21
CA THR A 34 -10.42 4.98 10.62
C THR A 34 -10.27 5.16 12.12
N LYS A 35 -11.13 6.00 12.73
CA LYS A 35 -11.16 6.19 14.18
C LYS A 35 -11.57 4.93 14.93
N GLU A 36 -12.55 4.19 14.42
CA GLU A 36 -12.99 2.92 14.98
C GLU A 36 -11.85 1.88 15.00
N PHE A 37 -11.17 1.66 13.87
CA PHE A 37 -10.01 0.78 13.82
C PHE A 37 -8.87 1.23 14.73
N PHE A 38 -8.62 2.52 14.80
CA PHE A 38 -7.58 3.03 15.69
C PHE A 38 -7.95 2.85 17.17
N ASP A 39 -9.21 3.07 17.56
CA ASP A 39 -9.71 2.81 18.90
C ASP A 39 -9.50 1.35 19.30
N GLU A 40 -9.85 0.39 18.42
CA GLU A 40 -9.63 -1.03 18.65
C GLU A 40 -8.14 -1.36 18.83
N LEU A 41 -7.29 -0.82 17.97
CA LEU A 41 -5.84 -1.01 18.07
C LEU A 41 -5.28 -0.46 19.39
N LEU A 42 -5.74 0.71 19.85
CA LEU A 42 -5.33 1.28 21.13
C LEU A 42 -5.72 0.37 22.29
N ARG A 43 -6.94 -0.17 22.29
CA ARG A 43 -7.40 -1.12 23.33
C ARG A 43 -6.58 -2.41 23.32
N LEU A 44 -6.21 -2.93 22.15
CA LEU A 44 -5.32 -4.10 22.04
C LEU A 44 -3.88 -3.83 22.50
N LEU A 45 -3.38 -2.62 22.26
CA LEU A 45 -2.02 -2.19 22.63
C LEU A 45 -1.90 -1.78 24.10
N HIS A 46 -3.00 -1.39 24.74
CA HIS A 46 -3.00 -0.82 26.07
C HIS A 46 -2.26 -1.65 27.14
N PRO A 47 -2.40 -3.00 27.20
CA PRO A 47 -1.67 -3.81 28.16
C PRO A 47 -0.13 -3.70 28.06
N PHE A 48 0.38 -3.28 26.91
CA PHE A 48 1.83 -3.17 26.62
C PHE A 48 2.34 -1.74 26.72
N MET A 49 1.49 -0.75 26.45
CA MET A 49 1.86 0.67 26.38
C MET A 49 0.78 1.55 27.04
N PRO A 50 0.53 1.41 28.35
CA PRO A 50 -0.65 1.99 29.00
C PRO A 50 -0.72 3.51 28.91
N PHE A 51 0.38 4.22 29.06
CA PHE A 51 0.35 5.69 29.12
C PHE A 51 0.03 6.33 27.75
N VAL A 52 0.73 5.92 26.70
CA VAL A 52 0.54 6.51 25.37
C VAL A 52 -0.81 6.13 24.78
N THR A 53 -1.29 4.92 25.02
CA THR A 53 -2.61 4.50 24.52
C THR A 53 -3.76 5.19 25.25
N GLU A 54 -3.64 5.42 26.56
CA GLU A 54 -4.61 6.24 27.30
C GLU A 54 -4.65 7.66 26.75
N GLU A 55 -3.51 8.31 26.60
CA GLU A 55 -3.41 9.67 26.08
C GLU A 55 -4.07 9.82 24.70
N LEU A 56 -3.71 8.92 23.77
CA LEU A 56 -4.27 8.91 22.42
C LEU A 56 -5.76 8.61 22.43
N TRP A 57 -6.22 7.70 23.28
CA TRP A 57 -7.62 7.32 23.38
C TRP A 57 -8.49 8.44 23.89
N GLN A 58 -8.01 9.23 24.86
CA GLN A 58 -8.69 10.41 25.37
C GLN A 58 -8.84 11.49 24.29
N HIS A 59 -7.85 11.65 23.41
CA HIS A 59 -7.89 12.62 22.31
C HIS A 59 -8.69 12.16 21.08
N LEU A 60 -8.96 10.86 20.96
CA LEU A 60 -9.63 10.31 19.79
C LEU A 60 -11.10 10.70 19.70
N ALA A 61 -11.77 10.85 20.84
CA ALA A 61 -13.16 11.27 20.96
C ALA A 61 -13.41 12.01 22.27
N PRO A 62 -14.46 12.85 22.35
CA PRO A 62 -14.87 13.44 23.63
C PRO A 62 -15.20 12.34 24.66
N ARG A 63 -14.60 12.45 25.85
CA ARG A 63 -14.74 11.51 26.96
C ARG A 63 -15.14 12.26 28.23
N ARG A 64 -15.77 11.56 29.17
CA ARG A 64 -16.00 12.10 30.52
C ARG A 64 -14.70 11.93 31.34
N GLU A 65 -14.56 12.72 32.39
CA GLU A 65 -13.36 12.68 33.27
C GLU A 65 -13.13 11.32 33.94
N ASP A 66 -14.18 10.52 34.12
CA ASP A 66 -14.12 9.19 34.74
C ASP A 66 -13.91 8.05 33.73
N GLU A 67 -13.88 8.36 32.43
CA GLU A 67 -13.64 7.35 31.39
C GLU A 67 -12.15 7.11 31.17
N THR A 68 -11.75 5.85 31.18
CA THR A 68 -10.38 5.41 30.92
C THR A 68 -10.40 4.17 30.03
N ILE A 69 -9.43 4.03 29.13
CA ILE A 69 -9.26 2.89 28.27
C ILE A 69 -9.07 1.57 29.08
N MET A 70 -8.59 1.67 30.34
CA MET A 70 -8.45 0.51 31.25
C MET A 70 -9.80 -0.18 31.49
N LEU A 71 -10.89 0.55 31.51
CA LEU A 71 -12.24 0.02 31.72
C LEU A 71 -12.97 -0.30 30.41
N ALA A 72 -12.38 0.04 29.27
CA ALA A 72 -12.96 -0.26 27.96
C ALA A 72 -12.91 -1.77 27.69
N GLN A 73 -13.98 -2.29 27.08
CA GLN A 73 -14.02 -3.68 26.69
C GLN A 73 -12.97 -3.97 25.59
N GLN A 74 -12.31 -5.10 25.68
CA GLN A 74 -11.43 -5.56 24.60
C GLN A 74 -12.26 -5.80 23.32
N PRO A 75 -11.70 -5.49 22.14
CA PRO A 75 -12.36 -5.79 20.87
C PRO A 75 -12.73 -7.28 20.80
N ALA A 76 -13.96 -7.57 20.44
CA ALA A 76 -14.40 -8.94 20.20
C ALA A 76 -13.78 -9.45 18.90
N ALA A 77 -13.58 -10.77 18.78
CA ALA A 77 -13.21 -11.35 17.50
C ALA A 77 -14.35 -11.09 16.51
N GLY A 78 -14.01 -10.48 15.39
CA GLY A 78 -14.95 -10.24 14.30
C GLY A 78 -15.29 -11.51 13.53
N GLU A 79 -15.99 -11.34 12.42
CA GLU A 79 -16.25 -12.41 11.45
C GLU A 79 -14.94 -12.95 10.87
N ALA A 80 -14.99 -14.16 10.30
CA ALA A 80 -13.85 -14.75 9.63
C ALA A 80 -13.40 -13.83 8.48
N ALA A 81 -12.09 -13.65 8.35
CA ALA A 81 -11.53 -12.84 7.28
C ALA A 81 -11.86 -13.46 5.91
N ASP A 82 -12.18 -12.63 4.93
CA ASP A 82 -12.31 -13.05 3.54
C ASP A 82 -10.93 -13.35 2.97
N GLU A 83 -10.60 -14.64 2.92
CA GLU A 83 -9.29 -15.11 2.42
C GLU A 83 -9.05 -14.74 0.95
N GLN A 84 -10.12 -14.65 0.14
CA GLN A 84 -10.00 -14.25 -1.27
C GLN A 84 -9.66 -12.77 -1.39
N LEU A 85 -10.30 -11.93 -0.60
CA LEU A 85 -9.99 -10.50 -0.53
C LEU A 85 -8.56 -10.27 -0.09
N LEU A 86 -8.11 -10.99 0.95
CA LEU A 86 -6.74 -10.89 1.45
C LEU A 86 -5.73 -11.32 0.38
N ALA A 87 -5.95 -12.44 -0.29
CA ALA A 87 -5.07 -12.94 -1.34
C ALA A 87 -4.97 -11.97 -2.53
N ARG A 88 -6.10 -11.36 -2.95
CA ARG A 88 -6.11 -10.33 -3.99
C ARG A 88 -5.35 -9.08 -3.56
N PHE A 89 -5.52 -8.66 -2.32
CA PHE A 89 -4.80 -7.50 -1.81
C PHE A 89 -3.30 -7.76 -1.68
N GLU A 90 -2.87 -8.97 -1.31
CA GLU A 90 -1.44 -9.37 -1.36
C GLU A 90 -0.84 -9.19 -2.76
N LEU A 91 -1.57 -9.60 -3.82
CA LEU A 91 -1.12 -9.36 -5.19
C LEU A 91 -0.89 -7.88 -5.48
N VAL A 92 -1.82 -7.03 -5.03
CA VAL A 92 -1.68 -5.57 -5.18
C VAL A 92 -0.45 -5.05 -4.44
N GLN A 93 -0.19 -5.52 -3.23
CA GLN A 93 0.99 -5.15 -2.44
C GLN A 93 2.29 -5.58 -3.13
N GLU A 94 2.34 -6.79 -3.71
CA GLU A 94 3.49 -7.27 -4.45
C GLU A 94 3.76 -6.41 -5.70
N VAL A 95 2.72 -6.03 -6.47
CA VAL A 95 2.83 -5.13 -7.62
C VAL A 95 3.37 -3.76 -7.20
N ILE A 96 2.81 -3.18 -6.13
CA ILE A 96 3.27 -1.88 -5.61
C ILE A 96 4.74 -1.95 -5.22
N THR A 97 5.14 -3.01 -4.54
CA THR A 97 6.52 -3.22 -4.10
C THR A 97 7.46 -3.37 -5.29
N ALA A 98 7.08 -4.14 -6.31
CA ALA A 98 7.86 -4.34 -7.52
C ALA A 98 8.10 -3.02 -8.28
N VAL A 99 7.04 -2.22 -8.49
CA VAL A 99 7.16 -0.92 -9.18
C VAL A 99 8.01 0.07 -8.35
N ARG A 100 7.87 0.10 -7.03
CA ARG A 100 8.72 0.92 -6.16
C ARG A 100 10.20 0.52 -6.25
N ASN A 101 10.49 -0.77 -6.34
CA ASN A 101 11.85 -1.27 -6.54
C ASN A 101 12.41 -0.86 -7.91
N ILE A 102 11.62 -0.93 -8.98
CA ILE A 102 12.02 -0.43 -10.31
C ILE A 102 12.33 1.07 -10.24
N ARG A 103 11.47 1.88 -9.61
CA ARG A 103 11.75 3.31 -9.41
C ARG A 103 13.08 3.55 -8.70
N LYS A 104 13.35 2.80 -7.63
CA LYS A 104 14.60 2.91 -6.86
C LYS A 104 15.80 2.49 -7.70
N GLN A 105 15.73 1.38 -8.41
CA GLN A 105 16.83 0.86 -9.24
C GLN A 105 17.17 1.80 -10.40
N ARG A 106 16.15 2.46 -10.96
CA ARG A 106 16.27 3.38 -12.10
C ARG A 106 16.38 4.85 -11.69
N ASN A 107 16.45 5.15 -10.38
CA ASN A 107 16.49 6.51 -9.84
C ASN A 107 15.33 7.41 -10.32
N ILE A 108 14.12 6.83 -10.52
CA ILE A 108 12.95 7.58 -10.98
C ILE A 108 12.28 8.26 -9.78
N PRO A 109 12.15 9.60 -9.78
CA PRO A 109 11.52 10.33 -8.69
C PRO A 109 10.06 9.90 -8.46
N GLN A 110 9.62 9.89 -7.21
CA GLN A 110 8.22 9.55 -6.85
C GLN A 110 7.19 10.51 -7.49
N LYS A 111 7.58 11.76 -7.74
CA LYS A 111 6.71 12.79 -8.36
C LYS A 111 6.46 12.54 -9.84
N GLU A 112 7.28 11.75 -10.47
CA GLU A 112 7.17 11.46 -11.89
C GLU A 112 6.09 10.41 -12.13
N ALA A 113 5.10 10.73 -12.97
CA ALA A 113 4.06 9.79 -13.34
C ALA A 113 4.63 8.69 -14.26
N LEU A 114 4.34 7.43 -13.93
CA LEU A 114 4.68 6.28 -14.77
C LEU A 114 3.41 5.72 -15.40
N ARG A 115 3.58 4.98 -16.50
CA ARG A 115 2.56 4.11 -17.04
C ARG A 115 2.84 2.68 -16.59
N LEU A 116 1.80 1.94 -16.24
CA LEU A 116 1.88 0.52 -15.98
C LEU A 116 1.09 -0.24 -17.03
N GLU A 117 1.75 -1.14 -17.72
CA GLU A 117 1.11 -2.02 -18.68
C GLU A 117 1.02 -3.43 -18.09
N VAL A 118 -0.10 -4.08 -18.32
CA VAL A 118 -0.42 -5.38 -17.73
C VAL A 118 -0.84 -6.33 -18.83
N MET A 119 -0.16 -7.47 -18.93
CA MET A 119 -0.66 -8.60 -19.71
C MET A 119 -1.65 -9.35 -18.80
N ALA A 120 -2.90 -8.90 -18.83
CA ALA A 120 -3.93 -9.40 -17.94
C ALA A 120 -4.19 -10.89 -18.16
N ASP A 121 -4.31 -11.61 -17.06
CA ASP A 121 -4.72 -13.00 -16.98
C ASP A 121 -5.91 -13.14 -16.01
N GLU A 122 -6.33 -14.35 -15.73
CA GLU A 122 -7.46 -14.66 -14.83
C GLU A 122 -7.22 -14.19 -13.39
N ASN A 123 -5.95 -13.99 -13.00
CA ASN A 123 -5.57 -13.58 -11.65
C ASN A 123 -5.38 -12.07 -11.51
N TYR A 124 -5.46 -11.29 -12.60
CA TYR A 124 -5.27 -9.86 -12.54
C TYR A 124 -6.44 -9.15 -11.83
N PRO A 125 -6.19 -8.50 -10.69
CA PRO A 125 -7.22 -7.83 -9.91
C PRO A 125 -7.55 -6.43 -10.49
N ALA A 126 -8.27 -6.40 -11.61
CA ALA A 126 -8.56 -5.16 -12.35
C ALA A 126 -9.29 -4.09 -11.52
N GLU A 127 -10.09 -4.50 -10.54
CA GLU A 127 -10.79 -3.62 -9.61
C GLU A 127 -9.85 -2.75 -8.75
N TYR A 128 -8.60 -3.16 -8.57
CA TYR A 128 -7.59 -2.41 -7.82
C TYR A 128 -6.77 -1.44 -8.67
N ALA A 129 -7.05 -1.29 -9.96
CA ALA A 129 -6.34 -0.34 -10.82
C ALA A 129 -6.32 1.10 -10.25
N PRO A 130 -7.41 1.65 -9.68
CA PRO A 130 -7.39 2.97 -9.04
C PRO A 130 -6.44 3.04 -7.84
N VAL A 131 -6.30 1.95 -7.08
CA VAL A 131 -5.37 1.85 -5.95
C VAL A 131 -3.93 1.91 -6.45
N LEU A 132 -3.61 1.14 -7.50
CA LEU A 132 -2.28 1.17 -8.14
C LEU A 132 -1.93 2.56 -8.65
N VAL A 133 -2.87 3.22 -9.34
CA VAL A 133 -2.69 4.59 -9.84
C VAL A 133 -2.35 5.54 -8.70
N LYS A 134 -3.11 5.51 -7.61
CA LYS A 134 -2.92 6.37 -6.44
C LYS A 134 -1.58 6.09 -5.72
N MET A 135 -1.32 4.83 -5.40
CA MET A 135 -0.19 4.43 -4.55
C MET A 135 1.17 4.53 -5.26
N LEU A 136 1.17 4.50 -6.58
CA LEU A 136 2.36 4.49 -7.42
C LEU A 136 2.53 5.77 -8.24
N ASN A 137 1.63 6.73 -8.11
CA ASN A 137 1.60 7.92 -8.96
C ASN A 137 1.69 7.54 -10.44
N LEU A 138 0.74 6.70 -10.91
CA LEU A 138 0.67 6.30 -12.30
C LEU A 138 -0.21 7.28 -13.09
N SER A 139 0.13 7.49 -14.34
CA SER A 139 -0.75 8.18 -15.29
C SER A 139 -1.94 7.31 -15.70
N GLU A 140 -1.67 6.02 -15.91
CA GLU A 140 -2.68 5.03 -16.27
C GLU A 140 -2.19 3.60 -15.98
N VAL A 141 -3.14 2.67 -15.88
CA VAL A 141 -2.90 1.21 -15.96
C VAL A 141 -3.58 0.71 -17.23
N LYS A 142 -2.83 0.13 -18.15
CA LYS A 142 -3.32 -0.32 -19.45
C LYS A 142 -3.13 -1.83 -19.62
N CYS A 143 -4.19 -2.52 -20.03
CA CYS A 143 -4.05 -3.92 -20.44
C CYS A 143 -3.49 -3.98 -21.88
N VAL A 144 -2.46 -4.79 -22.07
CA VAL A 144 -1.77 -5.01 -23.34
C VAL A 144 -1.76 -6.49 -23.71
N THR A 145 -1.74 -6.77 -25.00
CA THR A 145 -1.67 -8.13 -25.55
C THR A 145 -0.27 -8.47 -26.05
N GLU A 146 0.54 -7.46 -26.32
CA GLU A 146 1.89 -7.62 -26.84
C GLU A 146 2.91 -7.06 -25.87
N LYS A 147 4.12 -7.64 -25.91
CA LYS A 147 5.25 -7.26 -25.07
C LYS A 147 5.95 -6.03 -25.68
N ASP A 148 6.21 -4.99 -24.88
CA ASP A 148 7.17 -3.96 -25.23
C ASP A 148 8.57 -4.38 -24.78
N ASP A 149 9.47 -4.61 -25.74
CA ASP A 149 10.85 -5.06 -25.47
C ASP A 149 11.72 -3.97 -24.80
N THR A 150 11.26 -2.72 -24.79
CA THR A 150 11.97 -1.60 -24.14
C THR A 150 11.48 -1.32 -22.73
N ALA A 151 10.45 -2.01 -22.26
CA ALA A 151 9.87 -1.83 -20.95
C ALA A 151 10.60 -2.65 -19.87
N ALA A 152 10.68 -2.08 -18.64
CA ALA A 152 11.10 -2.86 -17.49
C ALA A 152 9.99 -3.86 -17.13
N ALA A 153 10.25 -5.15 -17.31
CA ALA A 153 9.28 -6.21 -17.08
C ALA A 153 9.47 -6.86 -15.70
N PHE A 154 8.37 -7.19 -15.06
CA PHE A 154 8.36 -8.03 -13.86
C PHE A 154 7.13 -8.93 -13.83
N ILE A 155 7.18 -9.96 -13.01
CA ILE A 155 6.10 -10.94 -12.88
C ILE A 155 5.67 -10.98 -11.42
N VAL A 156 4.36 -10.92 -11.20
CA VAL A 156 3.75 -11.17 -9.88
C VAL A 156 2.81 -12.36 -10.04
N LYS A 157 3.13 -13.44 -9.33
CA LYS A 157 2.49 -14.76 -9.51
C LYS A 157 2.56 -15.22 -10.97
N THR A 158 1.47 -15.08 -11.73
CA THR A 158 1.36 -15.47 -13.15
C THR A 158 1.26 -14.28 -14.09
N THR A 159 0.82 -13.13 -13.57
CA THR A 159 0.58 -11.92 -14.36
C THR A 159 1.88 -11.18 -14.66
N ARG A 160 2.05 -10.78 -15.91
CA ARG A 160 3.20 -9.99 -16.38
C ARG A 160 2.85 -8.50 -16.40
N TYR A 161 3.78 -7.72 -15.88
CA TYR A 161 3.68 -6.26 -15.82
C TYR A 161 4.86 -5.64 -16.52
N PHE A 162 4.62 -4.48 -17.14
CA PHE A 162 5.63 -3.72 -17.86
C PHE A 162 5.55 -2.26 -17.45
N VAL A 163 6.70 -1.66 -17.22
CA VAL A 163 6.83 -0.22 -17.01
C VAL A 163 7.58 0.32 -18.22
N PRO A 164 6.90 0.99 -19.17
CA PRO A 164 7.55 1.61 -20.33
C PRO A 164 8.61 2.61 -19.88
N MET A 165 9.81 2.52 -20.47
CA MET A 165 10.97 3.31 -20.08
C MET A 165 11.35 4.31 -21.16
N GLU A 166 10.37 4.82 -21.92
CA GLU A 166 10.55 5.72 -23.07
C GLU A 166 11.64 6.78 -22.82
N GLY A 167 12.77 6.65 -23.54
CA GLY A 167 13.90 7.61 -23.48
C GLY A 167 14.69 7.66 -22.17
N ARG A 168 14.47 6.72 -21.22
CA ARG A 168 15.09 6.71 -19.89
C ARG A 168 16.14 5.63 -19.69
N ILE A 169 16.34 4.76 -20.66
CA ILE A 169 17.39 3.75 -20.63
C ILE A 169 18.61 4.33 -21.35
N ASP A 170 19.63 4.69 -20.58
CA ASP A 170 20.97 4.82 -21.13
C ASP A 170 21.53 3.41 -21.33
N VAL A 171 21.27 2.87 -22.51
CA VAL A 171 21.65 1.50 -22.91
C VAL A 171 23.18 1.32 -22.82
N GLU A 172 23.96 2.38 -23.03
CA GLU A 172 25.42 2.33 -22.93
C GLU A 172 25.90 2.24 -21.48
N ALA A 173 25.28 3.01 -20.58
CA ALA A 173 25.60 2.94 -19.14
C ALA A 173 25.19 1.58 -18.52
N GLU A 174 24.13 0.98 -19.00
CA GLU A 174 23.65 -0.33 -18.51
C GLU A 174 24.50 -1.48 -19.07
N ARG A 175 24.93 -1.40 -20.32
CA ARG A 175 25.92 -2.32 -20.89
C ARG A 175 27.25 -2.25 -20.15
N ALA A 176 27.73 -1.06 -19.82
CA ALA A 176 28.96 -0.87 -19.07
C ALA A 176 28.89 -1.47 -17.66
N LYS A 177 27.73 -1.32 -16.97
CA LYS A 177 27.49 -1.97 -15.68
C LYS A 177 27.50 -3.48 -15.77
N LEU A 178 26.76 -4.05 -16.73
CA LEU A 178 26.71 -5.50 -16.93
C LEU A 178 28.06 -6.10 -17.36
N GLN A 179 28.88 -5.36 -18.10
CA GLN A 179 30.22 -5.78 -18.41
C GLN A 179 31.15 -5.78 -17.20
N HIS A 180 31.02 -4.78 -16.32
CA HIS A 180 31.80 -4.69 -15.08
C HIS A 180 31.39 -5.78 -14.06
N ASP A 181 30.14 -6.21 -14.04
CA ASP A 181 29.65 -7.27 -13.14
C ASP A 181 30.02 -8.69 -13.64
N LEU A 182 30.53 -8.82 -14.86
CA LEU A 182 31.01 -10.06 -15.47
C LEU A 182 32.53 -10.26 -15.40
N GLU A 183 33.31 -9.23 -15.01
CA GLU A 183 34.75 -9.27 -14.72
C GLU A 183 35.02 -9.47 -13.22
#